data_4f3957712b5a55c3afa18ea2c7882419
#
_entry.id   4f3957712b5a55c3afa18ea2c7882419
#
_cell.length_a   1.000
_cell.length_b   1.000
_cell.length_c   1.000
_cell.angle_alpha   90.00
_cell.angle_beta   90.00
_cell.angle_gamma   90.00
#
_symmetry.space_group_name_H-M   'P 1'
#
loop_
_entity.id
_entity.type
_entity.pdbx_description
1 polymer ?
#
loop_
_entity_poly.entity_id
_entity_poly.type
_entity_poly.pdbx_seq_one_letter_code
_entity_poly.pdbx_strand_id
1 'polypeptide(L)'
;LTLKYLKMVEEDLRKTDIVKIIFTGPSNKINDLGQNVIRAPYANPLDGPDSPIRGTKSDFAQRCHSDFLERLRMHNDLDISLASVEQDMTQWRRPKEINNQKFNDAEILRLIIGNKDKYNSVGKLHKYFRHELKVACEQKRFTKLYRQAFGK
;
A
#
# COMPACT_ATOMS: atom_id res chain seq x y z
N LEU A 1 -8.79 -5.93 -4.75
CA LEU A 1 -9.67 -7.01 -4.26
C LEU A 1 -9.13 -7.53 -2.93
N THR A 2 -9.99 -7.62 -1.91
CA THR A 2 -9.60 -8.23 -0.65
C THR A 2 -9.56 -9.75 -0.79
N LEU A 3 -8.71 -10.43 -0.05
CA LEU A 3 -8.58 -11.89 -0.03
C LEU A 3 -9.93 -12.60 0.16
N LYS A 4 -10.86 -11.95 0.89
CA LYS A 4 -12.23 -12.45 1.12
C LYS A 4 -13.03 -12.59 -0.19
N TYR A 5 -12.96 -11.59 -1.07
CA TYR A 5 -13.68 -11.62 -2.35
C TYR A 5 -13.05 -12.61 -3.34
N LEU A 6 -11.72 -12.74 -3.34
CA LEU A 6 -11.05 -13.73 -4.18
C LEU A 6 -11.48 -15.15 -3.82
N LYS A 7 -11.61 -15.47 -2.52
CA LYS A 7 -12.10 -16.78 -2.08
C LYS A 7 -13.54 -17.04 -2.48
N MET A 8 -14.41 -16.03 -2.54
CA MET A 8 -15.80 -16.19 -2.97
C MET A 8 -15.96 -16.53 -4.45
N VAL A 9 -15.04 -16.11 -5.29
CA VAL A 9 -15.07 -16.35 -6.75
C VAL A 9 -14.05 -17.40 -7.20
N GLU A 10 -13.33 -18.02 -6.26
CA GLU A 10 -12.27 -18.98 -6.55
C GLU A 10 -12.75 -20.15 -7.41
N GLU A 11 -13.93 -20.68 -7.11
CA GLU A 11 -14.51 -21.81 -7.84
C GLU A 11 -14.90 -21.43 -9.28
N ASP A 12 -15.44 -20.22 -9.48
CA ASP A 12 -15.76 -19.68 -10.79
C ASP A 12 -14.50 -19.36 -11.60
N LEU A 13 -13.44 -18.89 -10.93
CA LEU A 13 -12.14 -18.64 -11.56
C LEU A 13 -11.50 -19.93 -12.08
N ARG A 14 -11.65 -21.03 -11.36
CA ARG A 14 -11.10 -22.35 -11.74
C ARG A 14 -11.82 -22.98 -12.94
N LYS A 15 -13.09 -22.68 -13.12
CA LYS A 15 -13.94 -23.25 -14.20
C LYS A 15 -13.87 -22.46 -15.51
N THR A 16 -13.13 -21.39 -15.57
CA THR A 16 -13.08 -20.53 -16.76
C THR A 16 -11.87 -20.85 -17.64
N ASP A 17 -12.09 -20.90 -18.95
CA ASP A 17 -11.04 -21.04 -19.96
C ASP A 17 -10.37 -19.71 -20.32
N ILE A 18 -10.88 -18.59 -19.77
CA ILE A 18 -10.36 -17.26 -20.04
C ILE A 18 -9.21 -16.97 -19.08
N VAL A 19 -8.06 -16.58 -19.61
CA VAL A 19 -6.92 -16.10 -18.82
C VAL A 19 -7.31 -14.82 -18.06
N LYS A 20 -7.11 -14.85 -16.75
CA LYS A 20 -7.37 -13.70 -15.85
C LYS A 20 -6.10 -13.26 -15.18
N ILE A 21 -5.87 -11.96 -15.20
CA ILE A 21 -4.70 -11.36 -14.56
C ILE A 21 -5.14 -10.69 -13.26
N ILE A 22 -4.46 -11.04 -12.16
CA ILE A 22 -4.75 -10.49 -10.84
C ILE A 22 -3.63 -9.54 -10.42
N PHE A 23 -4.02 -8.33 -10.07
CA PHE A 23 -3.14 -7.31 -9.51
C PHE A 23 -3.30 -7.28 -7.99
N THR A 24 -2.40 -7.96 -7.29
CA THR A 24 -2.36 -7.97 -5.82
C THR A 24 -1.01 -7.49 -5.34
N GLY A 25 -1.00 -6.82 -4.19
CA GLY A 25 0.26 -6.53 -3.50
C GLY A 25 1.01 -7.81 -3.10
N PRO A 26 2.17 -7.71 -2.50
CA PRO A 26 3.05 -8.82 -2.15
C PRO A 26 2.45 -9.67 -1.03
N SER A 27 1.38 -10.38 -1.30
CA SER A 27 0.73 -11.31 -0.37
C SER A 27 0.98 -12.74 -0.83
N ASN A 28 1.70 -13.53 -0.02
CA ASN A 28 1.97 -14.95 -0.26
C ASN A 28 0.75 -15.85 0.04
N LYS A 29 -0.42 -15.28 0.33
CA LYS A 29 -1.60 -16.03 0.78
C LYS A 29 -2.53 -16.52 -0.34
N ILE A 30 -2.18 -16.27 -1.59
CA ILE A 30 -2.96 -16.69 -2.76
C ILE A 30 -2.12 -17.71 -3.49
N ASN A 31 -2.22 -18.98 -3.10
CA ASN A 31 -1.33 -20.01 -3.61
C ASN A 31 -1.88 -20.80 -4.80
N ASP A 32 -3.19 -20.83 -5.03
CA ASP A 32 -3.76 -21.58 -6.15
C ASP A 32 -5.14 -21.04 -6.52
N LEU A 33 -5.20 -20.33 -7.64
CA LEU A 33 -6.44 -19.81 -8.22
C LEU A 33 -6.84 -20.50 -9.54
N GLY A 34 -6.15 -21.62 -9.87
CA GLY A 34 -6.34 -22.34 -11.11
C GLY A 34 -5.37 -21.95 -12.23
N GLN A 35 -5.28 -22.81 -13.25
CA GLN A 35 -4.29 -22.71 -14.34
C GLN A 35 -4.43 -21.44 -15.19
N ASN A 36 -5.64 -20.90 -15.28
CA ASN A 36 -5.93 -19.73 -16.10
C ASN A 36 -5.85 -18.38 -15.34
N VAL A 37 -5.33 -18.40 -14.10
CA VAL A 37 -5.19 -17.20 -13.30
C VAL A 37 -3.73 -16.86 -13.12
N ILE A 38 -3.30 -15.77 -13.73
CA ILE A 38 -1.94 -15.25 -13.67
C ILE A 38 -1.90 -14.13 -12.65
N ARG A 39 -0.97 -14.21 -11.72
CA ARG A 39 -0.66 -13.11 -10.82
C ARG A 39 0.39 -12.23 -11.47
N ALA A 40 0.04 -10.98 -11.78
CA ALA A 40 1.02 -10.03 -12.26
C ALA A 40 2.08 -9.74 -11.17
N PRO A 41 3.38 -9.72 -11.52
CA PRO A 41 4.51 -9.73 -10.56
C PRO A 41 4.77 -8.36 -9.89
N TYR A 42 3.76 -7.52 -9.77
CA TYR A 42 3.89 -6.23 -9.07
C TYR A 42 4.15 -6.40 -7.58
N ALA A 43 5.07 -5.61 -7.06
CA ALA A 43 5.54 -5.70 -5.68
C ALA A 43 5.83 -4.31 -5.07
N ASN A 44 6.38 -4.30 -3.85
CA ASN A 44 6.70 -3.07 -3.12
C ASN A 44 7.54 -2.03 -3.90
N PRO A 45 8.47 -2.39 -4.81
CA PRO A 45 9.19 -1.39 -5.61
C PRO A 45 8.31 -0.44 -6.41
N LEU A 46 7.07 -0.81 -6.74
CA LEU A 46 6.11 0.10 -7.36
C LEU A 46 5.85 1.39 -6.54
N ASP A 47 5.97 1.29 -5.21
CA ASP A 47 5.86 2.45 -4.30
C ASP A 47 7.24 3.11 -4.03
N GLY A 48 8.29 2.61 -4.67
CA GLY A 48 9.67 3.05 -4.50
C GLY A 48 10.01 4.36 -5.24
N PRO A 49 11.22 4.90 -5.00
CA PRO A 49 11.64 6.16 -5.59
C PRO A 49 11.87 6.09 -7.09
N ASP A 50 12.18 4.91 -7.63
CA ASP A 50 12.51 4.70 -9.05
C ASP A 50 11.27 4.45 -9.91
N SER A 51 10.11 4.14 -9.30
CA SER A 51 8.86 3.92 -10.02
C SER A 51 8.39 5.21 -10.70
N PRO A 52 8.10 5.18 -12.01
CA PRO A 52 7.46 6.31 -12.70
C PRO A 52 5.98 6.44 -12.34
N ILE A 53 5.38 5.37 -11.77
CA ILE A 53 3.95 5.28 -11.50
C ILE A 53 3.66 5.75 -10.09
N ARG A 54 3.35 7.03 -9.93
CA ARG A 54 3.09 7.65 -8.63
C ARG A 54 1.70 7.33 -8.11
N GLY A 55 1.58 7.23 -6.79
CA GLY A 55 0.30 7.01 -6.12
C GLY A 55 0.43 6.55 -4.67
N THR A 56 -0.62 5.97 -4.15
CA THR A 56 -0.74 5.51 -2.76
C THR A 56 -0.94 4.00 -2.69
N LYS A 57 -0.83 3.42 -1.49
CA LYS A 57 -1.12 1.99 -1.29
C LYS A 57 -2.58 1.63 -1.56
N SER A 58 -3.51 2.59 -1.42
CA SER A 58 -4.94 2.37 -1.65
C SER A 58 -5.28 2.21 -3.13
N ASP A 59 -4.52 2.81 -4.03
CA ASP A 59 -4.70 2.74 -5.49
C ASP A 59 -3.72 1.80 -6.18
N PHE A 60 -3.02 0.96 -5.41
CA PHE A 60 -2.01 0.02 -5.92
C PHE A 60 -2.51 -0.82 -7.09
N ALA A 61 -3.69 -1.46 -6.94
CA ALA A 61 -4.23 -2.32 -7.98
C ALA A 61 -4.58 -1.57 -9.27
N GLN A 62 -5.11 -0.35 -9.16
CA GLN A 62 -5.43 0.49 -10.33
C GLN A 62 -4.16 0.91 -11.07
N ARG A 63 -3.11 1.29 -10.33
CA ARG A 63 -1.82 1.64 -10.93
C ARG A 63 -1.18 0.46 -11.65
N CYS A 64 -1.17 -0.71 -11.03
CA CYS A 64 -0.71 -1.95 -11.67
C CYS A 64 -1.47 -2.26 -12.94
N HIS A 65 -2.80 -2.16 -12.89
CA HIS A 65 -3.65 -2.41 -14.05
C HIS A 65 -3.37 -1.43 -15.20
N SER A 66 -3.29 -0.14 -14.92
CA SER A 66 -3.00 0.87 -15.94
C SER A 66 -1.64 0.67 -16.60
N ASP A 67 -0.58 0.45 -15.80
CA ASP A 67 0.76 0.17 -16.31
C ASP A 67 0.80 -1.11 -17.15
N PHE A 68 0.14 -2.16 -16.67
CA PHE A 68 0.13 -3.43 -17.38
C PHE A 68 -0.58 -3.35 -18.74
N LEU A 69 -1.69 -2.62 -18.83
CA LEU A 69 -2.37 -2.39 -20.10
C LEU A 69 -1.49 -1.62 -21.09
N GLU A 70 -0.70 -0.67 -20.61
CA GLU A 70 0.23 0.07 -21.46
C GLU A 70 1.35 -0.83 -21.99
N ARG A 71 1.92 -1.69 -21.13
CA ARG A 71 2.90 -2.71 -21.56
C ARG A 71 2.33 -3.70 -22.56
N LEU A 72 1.11 -4.17 -22.35
CA LEU A 72 0.42 -5.04 -23.32
C LEU A 72 0.23 -4.36 -24.67
N ARG A 73 -0.08 -3.06 -24.70
CA ARG A 73 -0.19 -2.30 -25.96
C ARG A 73 1.16 -2.17 -26.65
N MET A 74 2.24 -1.96 -25.88
CA MET A 74 3.58 -1.82 -26.45
C MET A 74 4.14 -3.13 -26.99
N HIS A 75 3.96 -4.22 -26.24
CA HIS A 75 4.57 -5.50 -26.58
C HIS A 75 3.66 -6.41 -27.42
N ASN A 76 2.35 -6.21 -27.33
CA ASN A 76 1.33 -7.07 -27.92
C ASN A 76 1.53 -8.57 -27.59
N ASP A 77 2.14 -8.84 -26.43
CA ASP A 77 2.49 -10.16 -25.92
C ASP A 77 2.38 -10.19 -24.41
N LEU A 78 1.70 -11.21 -23.88
CA LEU A 78 1.43 -11.34 -22.45
C LEU A 78 2.70 -11.69 -21.65
N ASP A 79 3.47 -12.64 -22.14
CA ASP A 79 4.64 -13.15 -21.43
C ASP A 79 5.76 -12.10 -21.40
N ILE A 80 5.96 -11.40 -22.52
CA ILE A 80 6.92 -10.27 -22.60
C ILE A 80 6.48 -9.16 -21.65
N SER A 81 5.19 -8.85 -21.57
CA SER A 81 4.67 -7.82 -20.68
C SER A 81 4.86 -8.19 -19.21
N LEU A 82 4.59 -9.43 -18.84
CA LEU A 82 4.84 -9.94 -17.49
C LEU A 82 6.33 -9.91 -17.12
N ALA A 83 7.19 -10.37 -18.03
CA ALA A 83 8.64 -10.36 -17.83
C ALA A 83 9.18 -8.94 -17.64
N SER A 84 8.66 -7.96 -18.40
CA SER A 84 9.07 -6.55 -18.25
C SER A 84 8.69 -5.98 -16.88
N VAL A 85 7.53 -6.34 -16.33
CA VAL A 85 7.14 -5.96 -14.96
C VAL A 85 8.08 -6.59 -13.94
N GLU A 86 8.38 -7.88 -14.07
CA GLU A 86 9.27 -8.60 -13.16
C GLU A 86 10.67 -7.99 -13.14
N GLN A 87 11.19 -7.63 -14.31
CA GLN A 87 12.46 -6.93 -14.45
C GLN A 87 12.47 -5.62 -13.67
N ASP A 88 11.45 -4.77 -13.84
CA ASP A 88 11.32 -3.50 -13.14
C ASP A 88 11.21 -3.70 -11.62
N MET A 89 10.38 -4.66 -11.17
CA MET A 89 10.22 -4.96 -9.75
C MET A 89 11.52 -5.48 -9.12
N THR A 90 12.41 -6.05 -9.90
CA THR A 90 13.71 -6.53 -9.44
C THR A 90 14.74 -5.40 -9.39
N GLN A 91 14.70 -4.47 -10.36
CA GLN A 91 15.66 -3.38 -10.49
C GLN A 91 15.33 -2.16 -9.64
N TRP A 92 14.05 -1.86 -9.44
CA TRP A 92 13.63 -0.67 -8.69
C TRP A 92 13.87 -0.83 -7.19
N ARG A 93 14.34 0.24 -6.57
CA ARG A 93 14.53 0.30 -5.12
C ARG A 93 13.19 0.26 -4.40
N ARG A 94 13.16 -0.48 -3.32
CA ARG A 94 11.99 -0.51 -2.41
C ARG A 94 11.75 0.86 -1.76
N PRO A 95 10.51 1.18 -1.41
CA PRO A 95 10.23 2.38 -0.63
C PRO A 95 10.95 2.30 0.72
N LYS A 96 11.38 3.45 1.22
CA LYS A 96 11.98 3.53 2.55
C LYS A 96 10.98 3.05 3.59
N GLU A 97 11.35 2.05 4.38
CA GLU A 97 10.53 1.65 5.53
C GLU A 97 10.51 2.76 6.55
N ILE A 98 9.31 3.22 6.88
CA ILE A 98 9.12 4.20 7.94
C ILE A 98 8.87 3.41 9.24
N ASN A 99 9.93 3.14 9.98
CA ASN A 99 9.87 2.48 11.27
C ASN A 99 9.47 3.51 12.35
N ASN A 100 8.17 3.76 12.44
CA ASN A 100 7.64 4.57 13.52
C ASN A 100 7.44 3.71 14.78
N GLN A 101 7.87 4.24 15.92
CA GLN A 101 7.69 3.59 17.22
C GLN A 101 6.22 3.60 17.64
N LYS A 102 5.78 2.48 18.21
CA LYS A 102 4.43 2.38 18.78
C LYS A 102 4.47 2.83 20.23
N PHE A 103 3.63 3.79 20.56
CA PHE A 103 3.44 4.32 21.90
C PHE A 103 2.03 4.00 22.40
N ASN A 104 1.87 3.85 23.72
CA ASN A 104 0.56 3.76 24.34
C ASN A 104 -0.12 5.14 24.42
N ASP A 105 -1.39 5.18 24.83
CA ASP A 105 -2.17 6.42 24.85
C ASP A 105 -1.62 7.44 25.86
N ALA A 106 -1.13 6.99 27.00
CA ALA A 106 -0.56 7.87 28.03
C ALA A 106 0.74 8.53 27.56
N GLU A 107 1.59 7.80 26.85
CA GLU A 107 2.81 8.32 26.24
C GLU A 107 2.51 9.36 25.15
N ILE A 108 1.55 9.03 24.27
CA ILE A 108 1.12 9.96 23.22
C ILE A 108 0.53 11.23 23.82
N LEU A 109 -0.30 11.13 24.87
CA LEU A 109 -0.85 12.28 25.60
C LEU A 109 0.24 13.17 26.18
N ARG A 110 1.25 12.60 26.85
CA ARG A 110 2.39 13.36 27.38
C ARG A 110 3.12 14.12 26.27
N LEU A 111 3.37 13.44 25.14
CA LEU A 111 4.01 14.07 23.99
C LEU A 111 3.15 15.19 23.39
N ILE A 112 1.82 15.01 23.28
CA ILE A 112 0.89 16.03 22.79
C ILE A 112 0.95 17.27 23.70
N ILE A 113 0.86 17.10 25.03
CA ILE A 113 0.91 18.18 26.00
C ILE A 113 2.25 18.94 25.90
N GLY A 114 3.36 18.20 25.84
CA GLY A 114 4.71 18.79 25.76
C GLY A 114 5.03 19.50 24.44
N ASN A 115 4.24 19.29 23.39
CA ASN A 115 4.47 19.89 22.07
C ASN A 115 3.31 20.79 21.58
N LYS A 116 2.38 21.16 22.46
CA LYS A 116 1.14 21.88 22.08
C LYS A 116 1.42 23.21 21.39
N ASP A 117 2.45 23.92 21.85
CA ASP A 117 2.78 25.27 21.38
C ASP A 117 3.56 25.29 20.06
N LYS A 118 4.01 24.11 19.58
CA LYS A 118 4.74 24.03 18.30
C LYS A 118 3.86 24.23 17.08
N TYR A 119 2.58 23.87 17.16
CA TYR A 119 1.68 23.91 16.00
C TYR A 119 0.25 24.26 16.37
N ASN A 120 -0.33 25.20 15.62
CA ASN A 120 -1.69 25.71 15.84
C ASN A 120 -2.81 24.77 15.37
N SER A 121 -2.48 23.61 14.78
CA SER A 121 -3.50 22.68 14.30
C SER A 121 -3.15 21.22 14.60
N VAL A 122 -4.19 20.44 14.92
CA VAL A 122 -4.10 19.00 15.18
C VAL A 122 -3.39 18.26 14.03
N GLY A 123 -3.73 18.60 12.79
CA GLY A 123 -3.16 17.95 11.60
C GLY A 123 -1.67 18.24 11.43
N LYS A 124 -1.22 19.48 11.70
CA LYS A 124 0.22 19.82 11.64
C LYS A 124 0.99 19.13 12.74
N LEU A 125 0.44 19.10 13.96
CA LEU A 125 1.04 18.40 15.10
C LEU A 125 1.13 16.89 14.83
N HIS A 126 0.08 16.27 14.26
CA HIS A 126 0.10 14.86 13.88
C HIS A 126 1.17 14.55 12.82
N LYS A 127 1.33 15.42 11.80
CA LYS A 127 2.42 15.29 10.82
C LYS A 127 3.79 15.36 11.48
N TYR A 128 4.01 16.29 12.40
CA TYR A 128 5.25 16.41 13.18
C TYR A 128 5.54 15.11 13.95
N PHE A 129 4.53 14.54 14.64
CA PHE A 129 4.68 13.28 15.36
C PHE A 129 5.11 12.12 14.42
N ARG A 130 4.51 12.03 13.24
CA ARG A 130 4.83 10.96 12.30
C ARG A 130 6.18 11.12 11.62
N HIS A 131 6.54 12.32 11.26
CA HIS A 131 7.72 12.58 10.42
C HIS A 131 8.98 12.90 11.23
N GLU A 132 8.84 13.63 12.31
CA GLU A 132 9.98 14.06 13.13
C GLU A 132 10.17 13.16 14.34
N LEU A 133 9.12 12.95 15.13
CA LEU A 133 9.20 12.11 16.34
C LEU A 133 9.09 10.61 16.04
N LYS A 134 8.81 10.23 14.79
CA LYS A 134 8.66 8.82 14.35
C LYS A 134 7.64 8.03 15.16
N VAL A 135 6.56 8.69 15.60
CA VAL A 135 5.47 8.06 16.36
C VAL A 135 4.45 7.43 15.44
N ALA A 136 4.19 6.12 15.62
CA ALA A 136 3.12 5.42 14.93
C ALA A 136 1.78 5.70 15.63
N CYS A 137 1.01 6.63 15.09
CA CYS A 137 -0.34 6.92 15.59
C CYS A 137 -1.29 7.17 14.42
N GLU A 138 -2.43 6.49 14.43
CA GLU A 138 -3.51 6.72 13.48
C GLU A 138 -4.14 8.11 13.72
N GLN A 139 -4.55 8.79 12.65
CA GLN A 139 -5.09 10.15 12.74
C GLN A 139 -6.32 10.25 13.64
N LYS A 140 -7.25 9.28 13.57
CA LYS A 140 -8.44 9.25 14.43
C LYS A 140 -8.06 9.12 15.90
N ARG A 141 -7.15 8.18 16.22
CA ARG A 141 -6.62 7.98 17.58
C ARG A 141 -5.92 9.25 18.09
N PHE A 142 -5.05 9.85 17.27
CA PHE A 142 -4.37 11.09 17.60
C PHE A 142 -5.33 12.25 17.90
N THR A 143 -6.34 12.43 17.04
CA THR A 143 -7.36 13.48 17.23
C THR A 143 -8.15 13.28 18.52
N LYS A 144 -8.50 12.03 18.87
CA LYS A 144 -9.17 11.70 20.13
C LYS A 144 -8.31 12.09 21.34
N LEU A 145 -7.04 11.70 21.32
CA LEU A 145 -6.10 12.00 22.41
C LEU A 145 -5.81 13.51 22.52
N TYR A 146 -5.74 14.22 21.38
CA TYR A 146 -5.60 15.67 21.37
C TYR A 146 -6.81 16.37 22.02
N ARG A 147 -8.03 15.93 21.70
CA ARG A 147 -9.24 16.45 22.35
C ARG A 147 -9.27 16.15 23.84
N GLN A 148 -8.86 14.96 24.24
CA GLN A 148 -8.72 14.61 25.66
C GLN A 148 -7.72 15.49 26.40
N ALA A 149 -6.60 15.83 25.76
CA ALA A 149 -5.57 16.67 26.35
C ALA A 149 -6.02 18.14 26.54
N PHE A 150 -6.87 18.69 25.65
CA PHE A 150 -7.17 20.12 25.60
C PHE A 150 -8.66 20.46 25.67
N GLY A 151 -9.54 19.49 25.88
CA GLY A 151 -10.96 19.72 26.11
C GLY A 151 -11.73 20.33 24.92
N LYS A 152 -11.27 20.08 23.68
CA LYS A 152 -11.88 20.62 22.45
C LYS A 152 -12.49 19.53 21.59
#